data_4769619feda31da6f1821d7044a2632f
#
_entry.id   4769619feda31da6f1821d7044a2632f
#
_cell.length_a   1.000
_cell.length_b   1.000
_cell.length_c   1.000
_cell.angle_alpha   90.00
_cell.angle_beta   90.00
_cell.angle_gamma   90.00
#
_symmetry.space_group_name_H-M   'P 1'
#
loop_
_entity.id
_entity.type
_entity.pdbx_description
1 polymer ?
#
loop_
_entity_poly.entity_id
_entity_poly.type
_entity_poly.pdbx_seq_one_letter_code
_entity_poly.pdbx_strand_id
1 'polypeptide(L)'
;LDPEMADKKAAFALKEIRQEGFTAQLETTNAIDAYFGSIPGMWEYNVRKYLMASLNFSHLAPTSAVWSGEKKNSHLKGPVLLHTVTTGSTPFRLSLHVGDVGHTFVVGPTGSGKSVLLNMIETHFTKYPGARVFIFDVGSSSRAVTKAMGGNFYNIMGDDNPLAFQPLSRIDEDIEFIWANDWIINYLTMENVPIDPIVKTTIHEALKSLREMEPSLRTLTSFQRLVQNHAIRQALAPLCEGGTYGGLFDNSTDKFGEGNWQVFEMDEVMKMPNIVPSVLRSEER
;
A
#
# COMPACT_ATOMS: atom_id res chain seq x y z
N LEU A 1 15.96 -32.17 33.28
CA LEU A 1 15.60 -30.77 33.63
C LEU A 1 16.07 -30.49 35.04
N ASP A 2 16.78 -29.38 35.26
CA ASP A 2 17.16 -28.89 36.56
C ASP A 2 15.91 -28.67 37.42
N PRO A 3 15.81 -29.21 38.63
CA PRO A 3 14.65 -29.06 39.54
C PRO A 3 14.28 -27.59 39.76
N GLU A 4 15.27 -26.71 39.98
CA GLU A 4 15.01 -25.29 40.19
C GLU A 4 14.36 -24.61 38.96
N MET A 5 14.77 -25.01 37.77
CA MET A 5 14.18 -24.52 36.54
C MET A 5 12.75 -25.03 36.35
N ALA A 6 12.49 -26.27 36.73
CA ALA A 6 11.15 -26.87 36.68
C ALA A 6 10.18 -26.11 37.62
N ASP A 7 10.61 -25.83 38.85
CA ASP A 7 9.82 -25.06 39.83
C ASP A 7 9.53 -23.65 39.36
N LYS A 8 10.51 -22.94 38.78
CA LYS A 8 10.30 -21.61 38.20
C LYS A 8 9.30 -21.62 37.06
N LYS A 9 9.36 -22.60 36.15
CA LYS A 9 8.41 -22.76 35.07
C LYS A 9 7.00 -23.09 35.56
N ALA A 10 6.89 -23.95 36.58
CA ALA A 10 5.64 -24.32 37.21
C ALA A 10 4.98 -23.11 37.88
N ALA A 11 5.76 -22.33 38.63
CA ALA A 11 5.29 -21.09 39.26
C ALA A 11 4.82 -20.06 38.24
N PHE A 12 5.54 -19.92 37.15
CA PHE A 12 5.12 -19.05 36.02
C PHE A 12 3.79 -19.50 35.43
N ALA A 13 3.68 -20.78 35.04
CA ALA A 13 2.45 -21.33 34.49
C ALA A 13 1.26 -21.18 35.44
N LEU A 14 1.47 -21.42 36.73
CA LEU A 14 0.46 -21.23 37.76
C LEU A 14 -0.05 -19.79 37.81
N LYS A 15 0.87 -18.82 37.72
CA LYS A 15 0.53 -17.39 37.71
C LYS A 15 -0.30 -17.02 36.48
N GLU A 16 0.12 -17.43 35.29
CA GLU A 16 -0.59 -17.15 34.04
C GLU A 16 -2.00 -17.73 34.06
N ILE A 17 -2.17 -19.01 34.45
CA ILE A 17 -3.49 -19.65 34.54
C ILE A 17 -4.42 -18.91 35.51
N ARG A 18 -3.89 -18.45 36.65
CA ARG A 18 -4.67 -17.72 37.63
C ARG A 18 -5.06 -16.32 37.18
N GLN A 19 -4.22 -15.66 36.36
CA GLN A 19 -4.53 -14.33 35.78
C GLN A 19 -5.71 -14.41 34.80
N GLU A 20 -5.86 -15.55 34.11
CA GLU A 20 -7.01 -15.82 33.25
C GLU A 20 -8.29 -16.21 34.03
N GLY A 21 -8.29 -16.10 35.35
CA GLY A 21 -9.45 -16.37 36.19
C GLY A 21 -9.68 -17.84 36.54
N PHE A 22 -8.79 -18.75 36.19
CA PHE A 22 -8.87 -20.17 36.54
C PHE A 22 -8.22 -20.46 37.88
N THR A 23 -8.81 -21.40 38.62
CA THR A 23 -8.16 -21.96 39.83
C THR A 23 -7.13 -23.00 39.40
N ALA A 24 -5.90 -22.79 39.77
CA ALA A 24 -4.81 -23.72 39.51
C ALA A 24 -3.97 -23.96 40.77
N GLN A 25 -3.50 -25.19 40.94
CA GLN A 25 -2.56 -25.56 41.97
C GLN A 25 -1.52 -26.56 41.45
N LEU A 26 -0.34 -26.53 42.05
CA LEU A 26 0.71 -27.47 41.76
C LEU A 26 0.46 -28.74 42.56
N GLU A 27 0.41 -29.89 41.87
CA GLU A 27 0.31 -31.19 42.53
C GLU A 27 1.72 -31.60 42.96
N THR A 28 1.84 -31.98 44.22
CA THR A 28 3.12 -32.44 44.82
C THR A 28 3.02 -33.89 45.26
N THR A 29 2.16 -34.20 46.22
CA THR A 29 1.96 -35.55 46.77
C THR A 29 1.42 -36.52 45.74
N ASN A 30 0.50 -36.11 44.91
CA ASN A 30 -0.16 -36.92 43.88
C ASN A 30 0.37 -36.63 42.47
N ALA A 31 1.61 -36.15 42.36
CA ALA A 31 2.19 -35.70 41.09
C ALA A 31 2.22 -36.78 40.01
N ILE A 32 2.49 -38.04 40.41
CA ILE A 32 2.56 -39.18 39.48
C ILE A 32 1.16 -39.52 38.93
N ASP A 33 0.16 -39.59 39.81
CA ASP A 33 -1.19 -39.90 39.42
C ASP A 33 -1.79 -38.76 38.57
N ALA A 34 -1.53 -37.50 38.95
CA ALA A 34 -1.90 -36.33 38.15
C ALA A 34 -1.26 -36.33 36.75
N TYR A 35 0.00 -36.75 36.65
CA TYR A 35 0.66 -36.93 35.39
C TYR A 35 -0.02 -37.96 34.51
N PHE A 36 -0.25 -39.17 35.05
CA PHE A 36 -0.97 -40.21 34.30
C PHE A 36 -2.40 -39.78 33.94
N GLY A 37 -3.13 -39.14 34.86
CA GLY A 37 -4.46 -38.61 34.60
C GLY A 37 -4.52 -37.52 33.54
N SER A 38 -3.41 -36.87 33.18
CA SER A 38 -3.29 -35.94 32.09
C SER A 38 -3.14 -36.59 30.69
N ILE A 39 -2.82 -37.91 30.69
CA ILE A 39 -2.65 -38.65 29.42
C ILE A 39 -4.04 -39.06 28.90
N PRO A 40 -4.38 -38.75 27.61
CA PRO A 40 -5.65 -39.16 27.04
C PRO A 40 -5.93 -40.66 27.17
N GLY A 41 -7.10 -41.01 27.72
CA GLY A 41 -7.55 -42.37 27.96
C GLY A 41 -7.21 -42.93 29.35
N MET A 42 -6.38 -42.27 30.15
CA MET A 42 -6.01 -42.69 31.51
C MET A 42 -6.80 -41.95 32.59
N TRP A 43 -8.09 -41.78 32.40
CA TRP A 43 -8.99 -40.99 33.26
C TRP A 43 -9.13 -41.51 34.69
N GLU A 44 -8.84 -42.79 34.91
CA GLU A 44 -8.90 -43.46 36.23
C GLU A 44 -7.87 -42.88 37.21
N TYR A 45 -6.75 -42.37 36.70
CA TYR A 45 -5.68 -41.72 37.49
C TYR A 45 -5.99 -40.26 37.78
N ASN A 46 -7.10 -39.71 37.29
CA ASN A 46 -7.47 -38.33 37.57
C ASN A 46 -7.78 -38.14 39.06
N VAL A 47 -6.89 -37.42 39.74
CA VAL A 47 -6.93 -37.18 41.19
C VAL A 47 -8.12 -36.34 41.59
N ARG A 48 -8.58 -35.47 40.68
CA ARG A 48 -9.65 -34.51 40.93
C ARG A 48 -10.78 -34.66 39.91
N LYS A 49 -11.91 -35.14 40.36
CA LYS A 49 -13.10 -35.31 39.53
C LYS A 49 -14.09 -34.18 39.85
N TYR A 50 -14.02 -33.12 39.09
CA TYR A 50 -14.95 -32.00 39.23
C TYR A 50 -16.27 -32.29 38.54
N LEU A 51 -17.35 -31.96 39.20
CA LEU A 51 -18.64 -31.86 38.53
C LEU A 51 -18.70 -30.53 37.78
N MET A 52 -18.85 -30.63 36.48
CA MET A 52 -18.96 -29.48 35.59
C MET A 52 -20.32 -29.46 34.93
N ALA A 53 -20.97 -28.29 34.94
CA ALA A 53 -22.23 -28.13 34.20
C ALA A 53 -21.97 -28.27 32.70
N SER A 54 -22.89 -28.87 31.97
CA SER A 54 -22.76 -29.09 30.51
C SER A 54 -22.53 -27.78 29.73
N LEU A 55 -23.10 -26.67 30.21
CA LEU A 55 -22.87 -25.35 29.62
C LEU A 55 -21.41 -24.91 29.75
N ASN A 56 -20.82 -25.08 30.94
CA ASN A 56 -19.40 -24.74 31.16
C ASN A 56 -18.48 -25.64 30.33
N PHE A 57 -18.84 -26.93 30.21
CA PHE A 57 -18.12 -27.86 29.34
C PHE A 57 -18.20 -27.45 27.86
N SER A 58 -19.37 -27.03 27.39
CA SER A 58 -19.54 -26.56 26.01
C SER A 58 -18.73 -25.28 25.70
N HIS A 59 -18.54 -24.39 26.70
CA HIS A 59 -17.70 -23.22 26.57
C HIS A 59 -16.20 -23.54 26.48
N LEU A 60 -15.76 -24.67 27.03
CA LEU A 60 -14.38 -25.13 26.90
C LEU A 60 -14.12 -25.89 25.61
N ALA A 61 -15.18 -26.36 24.94
CA ALA A 61 -15.03 -27.02 23.64
C ALA A 61 -14.66 -25.99 22.56
N PRO A 62 -13.62 -26.21 21.77
CA PRO A 62 -13.30 -25.32 20.68
C PRO A 62 -14.37 -25.41 19.60
N THR A 63 -15.28 -24.42 19.58
CA THR A 63 -16.38 -24.35 18.61
C THR A 63 -15.93 -23.75 17.27
N SER A 64 -14.80 -23.04 17.27
CA SER A 64 -14.17 -22.51 16.08
C SER A 64 -12.64 -22.55 16.23
N ALA A 65 -11.96 -22.95 15.17
CA ALA A 65 -10.52 -22.81 15.07
C ALA A 65 -10.22 -21.57 14.22
N VAL A 66 -9.59 -20.56 14.82
CA VAL A 66 -9.14 -19.39 14.08
C VAL A 66 -7.76 -19.70 13.52
N TRP A 67 -7.65 -19.71 12.20
CA TRP A 67 -6.35 -19.76 11.55
C TRP A 67 -5.55 -18.49 11.91
N SER A 68 -4.38 -18.67 12.48
CA SER A 68 -3.58 -17.56 13.01
C SER A 68 -2.78 -16.79 11.94
N GLY A 69 -3.01 -17.08 10.68
CA GLY A 69 -2.23 -16.52 9.56
C GLY A 69 -0.90 -17.25 9.35
N GLU A 70 -0.30 -17.04 8.19
CA GLU A 70 1.01 -17.62 7.86
C GLU A 70 2.11 -17.05 8.75
N LYS A 71 3.14 -17.85 9.05
CA LYS A 71 4.28 -17.43 9.87
C LYS A 71 5.19 -16.42 9.16
N LYS A 72 5.21 -16.44 7.84
CA LYS A 72 6.00 -15.57 6.98
C LYS A 72 5.19 -15.22 5.73
N ASN A 73 5.47 -14.09 5.12
CA ASN A 73 4.97 -13.78 3.79
C ASN A 73 5.83 -14.55 2.77
N SER A 74 5.24 -15.53 2.11
CA SER A 74 5.94 -16.41 1.14
C SER A 74 6.32 -15.66 -0.14
N HIS A 75 5.48 -14.74 -0.61
CA HIS A 75 5.71 -13.93 -1.79
C HIS A 75 6.86 -12.93 -1.57
N LEU A 76 6.80 -12.14 -0.52
CA LEU A 76 7.82 -11.14 -0.19
C LEU A 76 9.05 -11.73 0.53
N LYS A 77 9.06 -13.05 0.79
CA LYS A 77 10.14 -13.79 1.47
C LYS A 77 10.59 -13.15 2.79
N GLY A 78 9.65 -12.54 3.50
CA GLY A 78 9.89 -11.75 4.70
C GLY A 78 8.94 -12.06 5.86
N PRO A 79 9.04 -11.31 6.98
CA PRO A 79 8.14 -11.44 8.11
C PRO A 79 6.71 -11.05 7.72
N VAL A 80 5.73 -11.40 8.54
CA VAL A 80 4.34 -10.97 8.34
C VAL A 80 4.21 -9.45 8.43
N LEU A 81 3.25 -8.89 7.71
CA LEU A 81 3.08 -7.44 7.62
C LEU A 81 2.74 -6.84 9.00
N LEU A 82 1.72 -7.36 9.65
CA LEU A 82 1.22 -6.89 10.95
C LEU A 82 0.80 -8.06 11.83
N HIS A 83 0.87 -7.85 13.13
CA HIS A 83 0.20 -8.71 14.11
C HIS A 83 -1.04 -7.98 14.61
N THR A 84 -2.17 -8.63 14.50
CA THR A 84 -3.48 -8.12 14.91
C THR A 84 -4.13 -9.07 15.92
N VAL A 85 -5.22 -8.67 16.51
CA VAL A 85 -6.00 -9.47 17.45
C VAL A 85 -7.38 -9.72 16.86
N THR A 86 -7.84 -10.96 16.93
CA THR A 86 -9.21 -11.31 16.52
C THR A 86 -10.22 -10.98 17.62
N THR A 87 -11.50 -11.03 17.30
CA THR A 87 -12.60 -10.87 18.29
C THR A 87 -12.52 -11.87 19.42
N GLY A 88 -11.92 -13.04 19.21
CA GLY A 88 -11.68 -14.06 20.24
C GLY A 88 -10.35 -13.85 21.00
N SER A 89 -9.77 -12.65 20.98
CA SER A 89 -8.49 -12.32 21.63
C SER A 89 -7.30 -13.20 21.22
N THR A 90 -7.38 -13.84 20.05
CA THR A 90 -6.29 -14.65 19.51
C THR A 90 -5.40 -13.81 18.56
N PRO A 91 -4.07 -13.97 18.62
CA PRO A 91 -3.17 -13.28 17.69
C PRO A 91 -3.41 -13.74 16.25
N PHE A 92 -3.45 -12.79 15.32
CA PHE A 92 -3.55 -13.04 13.90
C PHE A 92 -2.41 -12.35 13.14
N ARG A 93 -1.80 -13.06 12.20
CA ARG A 93 -0.72 -12.57 11.36
C ARG A 93 -1.31 -12.12 10.04
N LEU A 94 -1.42 -10.79 9.89
CA LEU A 94 -1.97 -10.18 8.69
C LEU A 94 -0.94 -10.20 7.56
N SER A 95 -1.32 -10.74 6.42
CA SER A 95 -0.68 -10.57 5.13
C SER A 95 -1.70 -10.08 4.13
N LEU A 96 -1.31 -9.17 3.24
CA LEU A 96 -2.19 -8.69 2.17
C LEU A 96 -2.05 -9.50 0.89
N HIS A 97 -1.10 -10.43 0.84
CA HIS A 97 -0.86 -11.25 -0.33
C HIS A 97 -1.54 -12.62 -0.22
N VAL A 98 -2.17 -13.01 -1.32
CA VAL A 98 -2.64 -14.38 -1.57
C VAL A 98 -1.88 -14.85 -2.82
N GLY A 99 -0.85 -15.65 -2.61
CA GLY A 99 0.13 -15.91 -3.67
C GLY A 99 0.90 -14.65 -4.03
N ASP A 100 0.85 -14.26 -5.30
CA ASP A 100 1.45 -13.04 -5.86
C ASP A 100 0.50 -11.83 -5.91
N VAL A 101 -0.77 -12.03 -5.59
CA VAL A 101 -1.80 -10.97 -5.62
C VAL A 101 -1.89 -10.28 -4.26
N GLY A 102 -1.62 -8.96 -4.24
CA GLY A 102 -1.62 -8.13 -3.03
C GLY A 102 -2.68 -7.01 -3.02
N HIS A 103 -3.68 -7.06 -3.91
CA HIS A 103 -4.72 -6.05 -3.94
C HIS A 103 -5.63 -6.12 -2.71
N THR A 104 -5.81 -4.99 -2.06
CA THR A 104 -6.62 -4.88 -0.84
C THR A 104 -7.57 -3.70 -0.96
N PHE A 105 -8.84 -3.92 -0.62
CA PHE A 105 -9.85 -2.88 -0.58
C PHE A 105 -10.31 -2.66 0.86
N VAL A 106 -10.20 -1.40 1.35
CA VAL A 106 -10.54 -1.02 2.73
C VAL A 106 -11.78 -0.13 2.72
N VAL A 107 -12.87 -0.59 3.31
CA VAL A 107 -14.15 0.12 3.39
C VAL A 107 -14.55 0.31 4.84
N GLY A 108 -15.15 1.46 5.12
CA GLY A 108 -15.68 1.77 6.43
C GLY A 108 -16.24 3.20 6.49
N PRO A 109 -17.06 3.54 7.47
CA PRO A 109 -17.60 4.89 7.65
C PRO A 109 -16.51 5.90 7.98
N THR A 110 -16.83 7.19 7.87
CA THR A 110 -15.94 8.28 8.30
C THR A 110 -15.62 8.14 9.79
N GLY A 111 -14.37 8.34 10.18
CA GLY A 111 -13.92 8.21 11.57
C GLY A 111 -13.62 6.77 12.04
N SER A 112 -13.79 5.74 11.19
CA SER A 112 -13.52 4.34 11.56
C SER A 112 -12.03 3.96 11.61
N GLY A 113 -11.12 4.90 11.36
CA GLY A 113 -9.68 4.66 11.40
C GLY A 113 -9.06 4.12 10.11
N LYS A 114 -9.75 4.19 8.96
CA LYS A 114 -9.21 3.72 7.67
C LYS A 114 -7.84 4.30 7.33
N SER A 115 -7.70 5.63 7.39
CA SER A 115 -6.43 6.30 7.08
C SER A 115 -5.31 5.91 8.05
N VAL A 116 -5.64 5.72 9.34
CA VAL A 116 -4.68 5.23 10.34
C VAL A 116 -4.22 3.82 10.01
N LEU A 117 -5.15 2.94 9.63
CA LEU A 117 -4.83 1.57 9.22
C LEU A 117 -3.96 1.55 7.96
N LEU A 118 -4.29 2.36 6.95
CA LEU A 118 -3.48 2.48 5.72
C LEU A 118 -2.08 2.97 6.03
N ASN A 119 -1.94 4.07 6.76
CA ASN A 119 -0.62 4.59 7.17
C ASN A 119 0.20 3.55 7.98
N MET A 120 -0.46 2.74 8.80
CA MET A 120 0.19 1.64 9.52
C MET A 120 0.67 0.54 8.57
N ILE A 121 -0.16 0.12 7.62
CA ILE A 121 0.17 -0.88 6.60
C ILE A 121 1.37 -0.40 5.76
N GLU A 122 1.31 0.81 5.25
CA GLU A 122 2.35 1.45 4.43
C GLU A 122 3.68 1.54 5.19
N THR A 123 3.65 2.03 6.44
CA THR A 123 4.84 2.10 7.30
C THR A 123 5.44 0.73 7.55
N HIS A 124 4.62 -0.28 7.84
CA HIS A 124 5.10 -1.63 8.05
C HIS A 124 5.58 -2.32 6.77
N PHE A 125 5.13 -1.88 5.60
CA PHE A 125 5.58 -2.42 4.32
C PHE A 125 7.04 -2.09 4.03
N THR A 126 7.55 -0.97 4.53
CA THR A 126 8.95 -0.56 4.33
C THR A 126 10.00 -1.51 4.92
N LYS A 127 9.59 -2.46 5.77
CA LYS A 127 10.51 -3.49 6.30
C LYS A 127 10.97 -4.52 5.26
N TYR A 128 10.29 -4.59 4.12
CA TYR A 128 10.69 -5.51 3.05
C TYR A 128 11.82 -4.89 2.23
N PRO A 129 12.88 -5.65 1.90
CA PRO A 129 13.98 -5.15 1.10
C PRO A 129 13.52 -4.65 -0.27
N GLY A 130 13.92 -3.44 -0.63
CA GLY A 130 13.55 -2.82 -1.90
C GLY A 130 12.10 -2.32 -1.98
N ALA A 131 11.37 -2.30 -0.86
CA ALA A 131 10.01 -1.78 -0.82
C ALA A 131 9.97 -0.30 -1.24
N ARG A 132 8.99 0.03 -2.07
CA ARG A 132 8.63 1.40 -2.43
C ARG A 132 7.17 1.63 -2.07
N VAL A 133 6.86 2.82 -1.58
CA VAL A 133 5.52 3.24 -1.17
C VAL A 133 5.16 4.48 -1.95
N PHE A 134 4.10 4.37 -2.76
CA PHE A 134 3.49 5.47 -3.49
C PHE A 134 2.08 5.65 -2.99
N ILE A 135 1.74 6.84 -2.54
CA ILE A 135 0.43 7.15 -1.94
C ILE A 135 -0.21 8.27 -2.74
N PHE A 136 -1.40 8.02 -3.26
CA PHE A 136 -2.26 9.06 -3.83
C PHE A 136 -3.32 9.38 -2.78
N ASP A 137 -3.16 10.53 -2.11
CA ASP A 137 -3.96 10.94 -0.96
C ASP A 137 -4.93 12.09 -1.35
N VAL A 138 -6.04 12.16 -0.65
CA VAL A 138 -6.98 13.29 -0.73
C VAL A 138 -7.26 13.75 0.70
N GLY A 139 -6.88 15.00 1.01
CA GLY A 139 -7.06 15.58 2.33
C GLY A 139 -5.86 15.43 3.26
N SER A 140 -4.67 15.18 2.72
CA SER A 140 -3.37 15.23 3.42
C SER A 140 -3.25 14.28 4.63
N SER A 141 -3.99 13.16 4.62
CA SER A 141 -4.01 12.21 5.74
C SER A 141 -2.67 11.51 5.97
N SER A 142 -1.85 11.40 4.92
CA SER A 142 -0.53 10.76 4.94
C SER A 142 0.64 11.73 5.15
N ARG A 143 0.38 13.05 5.22
CA ARG A 143 1.44 14.09 5.32
C ARG A 143 2.32 13.92 6.55
N ALA A 144 1.73 13.66 7.70
CA ALA A 144 2.47 13.53 8.97
C ALA A 144 3.36 12.28 8.97
N VAL A 145 2.85 11.14 8.52
CA VAL A 145 3.62 9.89 8.45
C VAL A 145 4.73 10.00 7.41
N THR A 146 4.47 10.62 6.27
CA THR A 146 5.49 10.87 5.23
C THR A 146 6.67 11.64 5.78
N LYS A 147 6.41 12.72 6.52
CA LYS A 147 7.46 13.51 7.16
C LYS A 147 8.24 12.70 8.21
N ALA A 148 7.55 11.87 8.98
CA ALA A 148 8.18 10.99 9.97
C ALA A 148 9.07 9.90 9.33
N MET A 149 8.66 9.40 8.15
CA MET A 149 9.42 8.40 7.38
C MET A 149 10.56 9.00 6.55
N GLY A 150 10.70 10.34 6.51
CA GLY A 150 11.69 11.03 5.68
C GLY A 150 11.39 10.96 4.18
N GLY A 151 10.13 10.72 3.83
CA GLY A 151 9.67 10.66 2.45
C GLY A 151 9.34 12.02 1.84
N ASN A 152 9.02 12.01 0.54
CA ASN A 152 8.63 13.19 -0.21
C ASN A 152 7.10 13.33 -0.20
N PHE A 153 6.63 14.52 0.11
CA PHE A 153 5.22 14.90 0.02
C PHE A 153 5.06 15.99 -1.04
N TYR A 154 4.31 15.70 -2.08
CA TYR A 154 4.03 16.62 -3.18
C TYR A 154 2.59 17.08 -3.10
N ASN A 155 2.39 18.39 -3.05
CA ASN A 155 1.08 18.99 -3.19
C ASN A 155 0.91 19.38 -4.67
N ILE A 156 0.24 18.54 -5.45
CA ILE A 156 0.06 18.78 -6.88
C ILE A 156 -0.80 20.02 -7.06
N MET A 157 -0.30 21.02 -7.78
CA MET A 157 -0.89 22.34 -7.97
C MET A 157 -0.99 23.22 -6.71
N GLY A 158 -0.40 22.82 -5.59
CA GLY A 158 -0.26 23.66 -4.40
C GLY A 158 1.04 24.48 -4.41
N ASP A 159 1.11 25.49 -3.55
CA ASP A 159 2.29 26.36 -3.42
C ASP A 159 3.49 25.65 -2.78
N ASP A 160 3.23 24.65 -1.94
CA ASP A 160 4.24 23.90 -1.21
C ASP A 160 4.79 22.75 -2.07
N ASN A 161 6.05 22.81 -2.47
CA ASN A 161 6.77 21.80 -3.23
C ASN A 161 6.05 21.40 -4.55
N PRO A 162 5.99 22.31 -5.52
CA PRO A 162 5.26 22.08 -6.77
C PRO A 162 5.93 20.95 -7.55
N LEU A 163 5.12 19.98 -7.96
CA LEU A 163 5.52 18.94 -8.88
C LEU A 163 5.70 19.53 -10.28
N ALA A 164 6.68 19.08 -11.02
CA ALA A 164 6.90 19.49 -12.39
C ALA A 164 7.31 18.27 -13.21
N PHE A 165 6.56 18.02 -14.28
CA PHE A 165 6.80 16.91 -15.19
C PHE A 165 7.35 17.40 -16.52
N GLN A 166 8.18 16.56 -17.12
CA GLN A 166 8.61 16.64 -18.51
C GLN A 166 8.21 15.34 -19.23
N PRO A 167 6.92 15.16 -19.61
CA PRO A 167 6.41 13.90 -20.14
C PRO A 167 7.14 13.39 -21.38
N LEU A 168 7.76 14.27 -22.14
CA LEU A 168 8.44 13.97 -23.40
C LEU A 168 9.96 13.86 -23.27
N SER A 169 10.53 13.90 -22.07
CA SER A 169 11.99 13.96 -21.86
C SER A 169 12.72 12.74 -22.43
N ARG A 170 12.16 11.54 -22.30
CA ARG A 170 12.83 10.25 -22.57
C ARG A 170 12.37 9.55 -23.86
N ILE A 171 11.78 10.30 -24.81
CA ILE A 171 11.28 9.75 -26.08
C ILE A 171 12.37 9.20 -27.01
N ASP A 172 13.66 9.27 -26.62
CA ASP A 172 14.75 8.54 -27.26
C ASP A 172 14.67 7.03 -27.02
N GLU A 173 14.08 6.57 -25.92
CA GLU A 173 13.78 5.18 -25.64
C GLU A 173 12.48 4.76 -26.36
N ASP A 174 12.47 3.64 -27.07
CA ASP A 174 11.32 3.23 -27.88
C ASP A 174 10.05 2.96 -27.05
N ILE A 175 10.20 2.44 -25.82
CA ILE A 175 9.08 2.24 -24.90
C ILE A 175 8.49 3.57 -24.47
N GLU A 176 9.31 4.54 -24.12
CA GLU A 176 8.89 5.87 -23.72
C GLU A 176 8.29 6.67 -24.88
N PHE A 177 8.77 6.44 -26.10
CA PHE A 177 8.18 7.02 -27.31
C PHE A 177 6.73 6.51 -27.52
N ILE A 178 6.52 5.20 -27.37
CA ILE A 178 5.18 4.60 -27.47
C ILE A 178 4.28 5.15 -26.36
N TRP A 179 4.79 5.21 -25.13
CA TRP A 179 4.06 5.76 -24.01
C TRP A 179 3.67 7.24 -24.24
N ALA A 180 4.59 8.07 -24.71
CA ALA A 180 4.34 9.50 -25.00
C ALA A 180 3.27 9.66 -26.09
N ASN A 181 3.34 8.84 -27.15
CA ASN A 181 2.34 8.84 -28.22
C ASN A 181 0.93 8.50 -27.66
N ASP A 182 0.84 7.47 -26.85
CA ASP A 182 -0.43 7.05 -26.24
C ASP A 182 -0.93 8.06 -25.21
N TRP A 183 -0.04 8.69 -24.45
CA TRP A 183 -0.37 9.74 -23.49
C TRP A 183 -1.01 10.95 -24.18
N ILE A 184 -0.41 11.43 -25.28
CA ILE A 184 -0.95 12.54 -26.09
C ILE A 184 -2.30 12.16 -26.69
N ILE A 185 -2.43 10.97 -27.31
CA ILE A 185 -3.69 10.49 -27.90
C ILE A 185 -4.80 10.44 -26.86
N ASN A 186 -4.52 9.91 -25.67
CA ASN A 186 -5.51 9.84 -24.61
C ASN A 186 -5.94 11.23 -24.13
N TYR A 187 -5.01 12.16 -23.96
CA TYR A 187 -5.33 13.52 -23.59
C TYR A 187 -6.21 14.19 -24.66
N LEU A 188 -5.85 14.10 -25.93
CA LEU A 188 -6.63 14.64 -27.04
C LEU A 188 -8.03 14.02 -27.13
N THR A 189 -8.15 12.73 -26.81
CA THR A 189 -9.45 12.05 -26.78
C THR A 189 -10.33 12.60 -25.66
N MET A 190 -9.78 12.89 -24.50
CA MET A 190 -10.51 13.53 -23.39
C MET A 190 -10.95 14.97 -23.75
N GLU A 191 -10.15 15.69 -24.53
CA GLU A 191 -10.49 17.00 -25.05
C GLU A 191 -11.43 16.95 -26.29
N ASN A 192 -11.99 15.78 -26.61
CA ASN A 192 -12.91 15.53 -27.72
C ASN A 192 -12.31 15.85 -29.10
N VAL A 193 -11.01 15.75 -29.28
CA VAL A 193 -10.38 15.84 -30.59
C VAL A 193 -10.57 14.50 -31.31
N PRO A 194 -11.15 14.48 -32.54
CA PRO A 194 -11.29 13.24 -33.31
C PRO A 194 -9.92 12.64 -33.65
N ILE A 195 -9.72 11.39 -33.25
CA ILE A 195 -8.45 10.67 -33.48
C ILE A 195 -8.56 9.82 -34.74
N ASP A 196 -8.35 10.46 -35.87
CA ASP A 196 -8.28 9.80 -37.17
C ASP A 196 -6.83 9.36 -37.52
N PRO A 197 -6.61 8.59 -38.62
CA PRO A 197 -5.27 8.20 -39.02
C PRO A 197 -4.32 9.38 -39.30
N ILE A 198 -4.84 10.51 -39.77
CA ILE A 198 -4.05 11.71 -40.08
C ILE A 198 -3.53 12.30 -38.77
N VAL A 199 -4.38 12.44 -37.76
CA VAL A 199 -4.02 12.92 -36.41
C VAL A 199 -2.92 12.02 -35.80
N LYS A 200 -3.09 10.69 -35.88
CA LYS A 200 -2.08 9.74 -35.38
C LYS A 200 -0.72 9.90 -36.08
N THR A 201 -0.74 10.04 -37.40
CA THR A 201 0.49 10.26 -38.17
C THR A 201 1.13 11.60 -37.81
N THR A 202 0.35 12.66 -37.68
CA THR A 202 0.85 14.00 -37.27
C THR A 202 1.52 13.96 -35.90
N ILE A 203 0.93 13.27 -34.92
CA ILE A 203 1.51 13.11 -33.58
C ILE A 203 2.83 12.36 -33.67
N HIS A 204 2.84 11.23 -34.38
CA HIS A 204 4.02 10.40 -34.54
C HIS A 204 5.18 11.16 -35.18
N GLU A 205 4.93 11.87 -36.27
CA GLU A 205 5.96 12.65 -36.99
C GLU A 205 6.49 13.83 -36.12
N ALA A 206 5.62 14.50 -35.37
CA ALA A 206 6.01 15.56 -34.46
C ALA A 206 6.87 15.00 -33.30
N LEU A 207 6.51 13.85 -32.72
CA LEU A 207 7.32 13.17 -31.70
C LEU A 207 8.66 12.72 -32.25
N LYS A 208 8.70 12.21 -33.49
CA LYS A 208 9.94 11.82 -34.17
C LYS A 208 10.86 13.01 -34.35
N SER A 209 10.33 14.15 -34.78
CA SER A 209 11.11 15.39 -34.92
C SER A 209 11.59 15.94 -33.57
N LEU A 210 10.77 15.79 -32.52
CA LEU A 210 11.12 16.21 -31.16
C LEU A 210 12.21 15.31 -30.55
N ARG A 211 12.23 14.03 -30.92
CA ARG A 211 13.25 13.04 -30.49
C ARG A 211 14.68 13.47 -30.86
N GLU A 212 14.85 14.17 -32.00
CA GLU A 212 16.15 14.68 -32.48
C GLU A 212 16.63 15.90 -31.69
N MET A 213 15.78 16.51 -30.85
CA MET A 213 16.17 17.66 -30.03
C MET A 213 16.84 17.22 -28.74
N GLU A 214 17.54 18.15 -28.09
CA GLU A 214 18.10 17.92 -26.75
C GLU A 214 16.98 17.62 -25.73
N PRO A 215 17.21 16.74 -24.74
CA PRO A 215 16.21 16.36 -23.76
C PRO A 215 15.54 17.55 -23.05
N SER A 216 16.29 18.60 -22.73
CA SER A 216 15.76 19.82 -22.09
C SER A 216 14.77 20.61 -22.96
N LEU A 217 14.79 20.41 -24.26
CA LEU A 217 13.91 21.06 -25.24
C LEU A 217 12.68 20.20 -25.60
N ARG A 218 12.61 18.96 -25.11
CA ARG A 218 11.50 18.04 -25.38
C ARG A 218 10.28 18.36 -24.51
N THR A 219 9.75 19.57 -24.67
CA THR A 219 8.60 20.07 -23.91
C THR A 219 7.33 19.97 -24.73
N LEU A 220 6.16 20.10 -24.06
CA LEU A 220 4.85 20.12 -24.75
C LEU A 220 4.70 21.36 -25.64
N THR A 221 5.27 22.49 -25.23
CA THR A 221 5.32 23.68 -26.07
C THR A 221 6.12 23.44 -27.34
N SER A 222 7.29 22.76 -27.26
CA SER A 222 8.07 22.42 -28.43
C SER A 222 7.33 21.45 -29.35
N PHE A 223 6.67 20.45 -28.78
CA PHE A 223 5.79 19.53 -29.52
C PHE A 223 4.66 20.28 -30.22
N GLN A 224 3.93 21.16 -29.51
CA GLN A 224 2.84 21.96 -30.07
C GLN A 224 3.28 22.81 -31.27
N ARG A 225 4.50 23.35 -31.23
CA ARG A 225 5.09 24.14 -32.35
C ARG A 225 5.36 23.30 -33.59
N LEU A 226 5.71 22.02 -33.44
CA LEU A 226 5.95 21.09 -34.53
C LEU A 226 4.65 20.62 -35.20
N VAL A 227 3.54 20.63 -34.48
CA VAL A 227 2.22 20.19 -34.98
C VAL A 227 1.57 21.31 -35.77
N GLN A 228 1.18 21.03 -37.02
CA GLN A 228 0.45 22.01 -37.87
C GLN A 228 -1.07 21.96 -37.67
N ASN A 229 -1.61 20.87 -37.14
CA ASN A 229 -3.04 20.69 -36.91
C ASN A 229 -3.54 21.63 -35.80
N HIS A 230 -4.47 22.52 -36.17
CA HIS A 230 -5.00 23.54 -35.27
C HIS A 230 -5.78 22.97 -34.09
N ALA A 231 -6.56 21.89 -34.30
CA ALA A 231 -7.34 21.26 -33.23
C ALA A 231 -6.41 20.68 -32.16
N ILE A 232 -5.34 19.99 -32.56
CA ILE A 232 -4.33 19.44 -31.64
C ILE A 232 -3.65 20.58 -30.86
N ARG A 233 -3.23 21.64 -31.57
CA ARG A 233 -2.58 22.79 -30.93
C ARG A 233 -3.48 23.48 -29.90
N GLN A 234 -4.76 23.63 -30.23
CA GLN A 234 -5.74 24.26 -29.34
C GLN A 234 -6.00 23.39 -28.11
N ALA A 235 -6.15 22.09 -28.28
CA ALA A 235 -6.37 21.16 -27.16
C ALA A 235 -5.16 21.10 -26.22
N LEU A 236 -3.94 21.18 -26.74
CA LEU A 236 -2.71 21.14 -25.92
C LEU A 236 -2.39 22.48 -25.25
N ALA A 237 -2.96 23.58 -25.68
CA ALA A 237 -2.63 24.91 -25.17
C ALA A 237 -2.70 25.04 -23.63
N PRO A 238 -3.66 24.43 -22.92
CA PRO A 238 -3.69 24.47 -21.45
C PRO A 238 -2.49 23.82 -20.78
N LEU A 239 -1.86 22.83 -21.44
CA LEU A 239 -0.70 22.08 -20.90
C LEU A 239 0.65 22.72 -21.23
N CYS A 240 0.68 23.68 -22.17
CA CYS A 240 1.89 24.35 -22.66
C CYS A 240 2.25 25.59 -21.83
N GLU A 241 3.43 26.14 -22.09
CA GLU A 241 3.92 27.36 -21.45
C GLU A 241 2.87 28.50 -21.52
N GLY A 242 2.58 29.09 -20.35
CA GLY A 242 1.55 30.11 -20.21
C GLY A 242 0.11 29.58 -20.13
N GLY A 243 -0.11 28.28 -20.32
CA GLY A 243 -1.39 27.62 -20.09
C GLY A 243 -1.62 27.31 -18.60
N THR A 244 -2.89 27.00 -18.28
CA THR A 244 -3.33 26.76 -16.88
C THR A 244 -2.52 25.68 -16.16
N TYR A 245 -2.06 24.65 -16.89
CA TYR A 245 -1.34 23.48 -16.37
C TYR A 245 0.13 23.42 -16.89
N GLY A 246 0.59 24.43 -17.59
CA GLY A 246 1.94 24.48 -18.15
C GLY A 246 3.02 24.30 -17.08
N GLY A 247 2.84 24.93 -15.93
CA GLY A 247 3.77 24.78 -14.81
C GLY A 247 3.92 23.32 -14.29
N LEU A 248 2.89 22.48 -14.51
CA LEU A 248 2.90 21.08 -14.12
C LEU A 248 3.52 20.18 -15.22
N PHE A 249 3.19 20.39 -16.50
CA PHE A 249 3.50 19.45 -17.59
C PHE A 249 4.54 19.94 -18.59
N ASP A 250 4.85 21.23 -18.63
CA ASP A 250 5.71 21.83 -19.66
C ASP A 250 7.03 22.35 -19.07
N ASN A 251 7.78 21.42 -18.50
CA ASN A 251 9.05 21.73 -17.85
C ASN A 251 10.23 21.17 -18.64
N SER A 252 11.40 21.73 -18.40
CA SER A 252 12.67 21.26 -18.99
C SER A 252 13.35 20.14 -18.20
N THR A 253 12.83 19.83 -17.01
CA THR A 253 13.31 18.76 -16.12
C THR A 253 12.19 18.27 -15.24
N ASP A 254 12.16 16.97 -14.99
CA ASP A 254 11.28 16.40 -13.97
C ASP A 254 11.75 16.81 -12.57
N LYS A 255 10.83 17.37 -11.77
CA LYS A 255 11.07 17.61 -10.34
C LYS A 255 10.46 16.52 -9.50
N PHE A 256 10.81 15.31 -9.84
CA PHE A 256 10.39 14.12 -9.11
C PHE A 256 11.58 13.64 -8.28
N GLY A 257 11.47 13.70 -6.97
CA GLY A 257 12.56 13.30 -6.08
C GLY A 257 12.77 11.79 -6.09
N GLU A 258 14.01 11.38 -6.01
CA GLU A 258 14.34 9.98 -5.74
C GLU A 258 13.97 9.64 -4.29
N GLY A 259 13.29 8.53 -4.09
CA GLY A 259 12.92 8.07 -2.75
C GLY A 259 12.02 6.86 -2.77
N ASN A 260 12.08 6.09 -1.69
CA ASN A 260 11.25 4.89 -1.53
C ASN A 260 9.87 5.17 -0.92
N TRP A 261 9.62 6.42 -0.51
CA TRP A 261 8.34 6.85 0.06
C TRP A 261 7.94 8.17 -0.58
N GLN A 262 6.87 8.13 -1.35
CA GLN A 262 6.39 9.28 -2.11
C GLN A 262 4.89 9.42 -1.98
N VAL A 263 4.43 10.61 -1.71
CA VAL A 263 3.02 10.93 -1.48
C VAL A 263 2.60 12.07 -2.36
N PHE A 264 1.47 11.92 -3.03
CA PHE A 264 0.87 12.87 -3.95
C PHE A 264 -0.48 13.30 -3.40
N GLU A 265 -0.57 14.55 -2.98
CA GLU A 265 -1.83 15.16 -2.57
C GLU A 265 -2.63 15.55 -3.81
N MET A 266 -3.77 14.90 -3.98
CA MET A 266 -4.59 14.99 -5.18
C MET A 266 -5.81 15.91 -5.02
N ASP A 267 -6.04 16.56 -3.87
CA ASP A 267 -7.28 17.27 -3.58
C ASP A 267 -7.62 18.32 -4.66
N GLU A 268 -6.64 19.12 -5.08
CA GLU A 268 -6.84 20.12 -6.13
C GLU A 268 -7.01 19.48 -7.51
N VAL A 269 -6.25 18.45 -7.82
CA VAL A 269 -6.31 17.75 -9.13
C VAL A 269 -7.65 17.05 -9.31
N MET A 270 -8.19 16.43 -8.24
CA MET A 270 -9.49 15.74 -8.29
C MET A 270 -10.68 16.68 -8.61
N LYS A 271 -10.53 17.99 -8.42
CA LYS A 271 -11.50 18.98 -8.84
C LYS A 271 -11.48 19.24 -10.37
N MET A 272 -10.50 18.68 -11.07
CA MET A 272 -10.22 18.87 -12.50
C MET A 272 -10.22 17.53 -13.25
N PRO A 273 -11.39 16.92 -13.50
CA PRO A 273 -11.49 15.56 -14.01
C PRO A 273 -10.75 15.31 -15.34
N ASN A 274 -10.58 16.34 -16.18
CA ASN A 274 -9.87 16.23 -17.45
C ASN A 274 -8.35 16.05 -17.28
N ILE A 275 -7.79 16.42 -16.13
CA ILE A 275 -6.34 16.38 -15.89
C ILE A 275 -5.93 15.14 -15.06
N VAL A 276 -6.82 14.63 -14.23
CA VAL A 276 -6.54 13.47 -13.35
C VAL A 276 -5.88 12.30 -14.09
N PRO A 277 -6.41 11.82 -15.24
CA PRO A 277 -5.79 10.70 -15.93
C PRO A 277 -4.39 11.03 -16.47
N SER A 278 -4.16 12.25 -16.89
CA SER A 278 -2.86 12.70 -17.42
C SER A 278 -1.80 12.77 -16.31
N VAL A 279 -2.19 13.22 -15.11
CA VAL A 279 -1.33 13.24 -13.93
C VAL A 279 -1.00 11.81 -13.50
N LEU A 280 -2.00 10.96 -13.28
CA LEU A 280 -1.80 9.57 -12.84
C LEU A 280 -0.92 8.77 -13.81
N ARG A 281 -1.08 8.98 -15.12
CA ARG A 281 -0.21 8.34 -16.11
C ARG A 281 1.21 8.89 -16.13
N SER A 282 1.41 10.14 -15.77
CA SER A 282 2.77 10.71 -15.67
C SER A 282 3.57 10.12 -14.51
N GLU A 283 2.88 9.58 -13.50
CA GLU A 283 3.46 8.90 -12.33
C GLU A 283 3.81 7.42 -12.59
N GLU A 284 3.24 6.80 -13.64
CA GLU A 284 3.52 5.40 -14.02
C GLU A 284 4.91 5.22 -14.66
N ARG A 285 5.64 6.30 -14.86
CA ARG A 285 6.98 6.38 -15.42
C ARG A 285 8.07 6.23 -14.32
#